data_e972ed1ff5af38ae7993a7b657090707
#
_entry.id   e972ed1ff5af38ae7993a7b657090707
#
_cell.length_a   1.000
_cell.length_b   1.000
_cell.length_c   1.000
_cell.angle_alpha   90.00
_cell.angle_beta   90.00
_cell.angle_gamma   90.00
#
_symmetry.space_group_name_H-M   'P 1'
#
loop_
_entity.id
_entity.type
_entity.pdbx_description
1 polymer ?
#
loop_
_entity_poly.entity_id
_entity_poly.type
_entity_poly.pdbx_seq_one_letter_code
_entity_poly.pdbx_strand_id
1 'polypeptide(L)'
;MKKRTKNLLCVFLIVLGLGLLGTAGWLWYDNNVDRSGWIEENGIYSYADFHGKKITGWLTLEDKIYHFDDQYQMSTGWQQLEIGRCYFGTDGVLRLGFTQIDGETYYFAPTTGGLCTGWQTIDGKTYYFSEDGPMVTDWQELDGNRYYFLTDGSMATDWLTLDTGVYYLGDDGVLRTGKQQMEDGLRLFRQDGTMVTGWEEEEDGRHYYDDQGLMRTGWTEVEDKRYFLSEDGVMQTGWHEEGEYRYYLREDGSAAVGRLELDGDVYYFSPKGIHVILVNKDNPIPKYYQTDVVVVEDYHRIQRVALEPLQQMLADCRATGITCTFNSSYRTTKEQVTILETRTQEYEDTGMTHEEAYNKALETVALPGTSEHQLGLSCDLVGKEANEWLAEHCWEYGFILRYPEGKWEITGIINEPWHFRYVGREVSMDMKDTGLCLEEYLGAGPVS
;
A
#
# COMPACT_ATOMS: atom_id res chain seq x y z
N MET A 1 -24.98 -23.54 18.00
CA MET A 1 -25.11 -24.31 19.26
C MET A 1 -24.12 -23.72 20.27
N LYS A 2 -24.62 -22.95 21.26
CA LYS A 2 -23.80 -22.27 22.26
C LYS A 2 -23.29 -23.29 23.28
N LYS A 3 -21.97 -23.53 23.34
CA LYS A 3 -21.35 -24.22 24.48
C LYS A 3 -21.15 -23.19 25.59
N ARG A 4 -21.93 -23.35 26.65
CA ARG A 4 -21.74 -22.64 27.91
C ARG A 4 -20.53 -23.23 28.61
N THR A 5 -19.46 -22.44 28.76
CA THR A 5 -18.39 -22.69 29.72
C THR A 5 -18.94 -22.53 31.12
N LYS A 6 -18.93 -23.60 31.88
CA LYS A 6 -19.31 -23.55 33.31
C LYS A 6 -18.10 -22.97 34.07
N ASN A 7 -18.21 -21.71 34.51
CA ASN A 7 -17.34 -21.18 35.54
C ASN A 7 -17.57 -21.97 36.83
N LEU A 8 -16.57 -22.73 37.23
CA LEU A 8 -16.55 -23.38 38.53
C LEU A 8 -16.27 -22.29 39.60
N LEU A 9 -17.33 -21.77 40.20
CA LEU A 9 -17.24 -20.90 41.35
C LEU A 9 -16.85 -21.80 42.55
N CYS A 10 -15.54 -21.85 42.89
CA CYS A 10 -15.12 -22.44 44.15
C CYS A 10 -15.46 -21.53 45.28
N VAL A 11 -16.61 -21.81 45.91
CA VAL A 11 -17.00 -21.21 47.20
C VAL A 11 -16.20 -21.92 48.30
N PHE A 12 -15.15 -21.26 48.78
CA PHE A 12 -14.44 -21.73 49.98
C PHE A 12 -15.18 -21.28 51.22
N LEU A 13 -15.79 -22.26 51.93
CA LEU A 13 -16.21 -22.11 53.29
C LEU A 13 -14.98 -22.22 54.20
N ILE A 14 -14.55 -21.09 54.76
CA ILE A 14 -13.63 -21.07 55.89
C ILE A 14 -14.38 -21.68 57.07
N VAL A 15 -14.09 -22.92 57.41
CA VAL A 15 -14.64 -23.56 58.61
C VAL A 15 -13.86 -23.03 59.80
N LEU A 16 -14.39 -21.97 60.41
CA LEU A 16 -14.06 -21.61 61.79
C LEU A 16 -14.56 -22.71 62.70
N GLY A 17 -13.64 -23.59 63.17
CA GLY A 17 -13.91 -24.62 64.12
C GLY A 17 -14.31 -24.04 65.52
N LEU A 18 -15.63 -23.83 65.72
CA LEU A 18 -16.17 -23.58 67.00
C LEU A 18 -16.31 -24.90 67.78
N GLY A 19 -15.28 -25.20 68.52
CA GLY A 19 -15.38 -26.27 69.55
C GLY A 19 -16.16 -25.81 70.77
N LEU A 20 -17.35 -26.39 70.95
CA LEU A 20 -18.27 -26.13 72.07
C LEU A 20 -17.86 -26.79 73.36
N LEU A 21 -17.76 -25.95 74.43
CA LEU A 21 -18.25 -26.09 75.81
C LEU A 21 -18.28 -27.48 76.44
N GLY A 22 -17.46 -27.63 77.41
CA GLY A 22 -17.72 -28.63 78.49
C GLY A 22 -16.76 -28.52 79.63
N THR A 23 -17.32 -28.05 80.70
CA THR A 23 -16.94 -28.15 82.14
C THR A 23 -16.32 -26.89 82.71
N ALA A 24 -17.21 -26.17 83.34
CA ALA A 24 -16.96 -25.07 84.28
C ALA A 24 -16.18 -25.54 85.52
N GLY A 25 -15.15 -24.79 85.84
CA GLY A 25 -14.69 -24.79 87.18
C GLY A 25 -13.21 -24.58 87.47
N TRP A 26 -12.31 -24.77 86.49
CA TRP A 26 -10.87 -24.68 86.76
C TRP A 26 -10.11 -23.71 85.86
N LEU A 27 -10.76 -22.89 85.08
CA LEU A 27 -10.19 -22.04 84.05
C LEU A 27 -10.13 -20.56 84.35
N TRP A 28 -10.38 -20.11 85.54
CA TRP A 28 -10.48 -18.64 85.80
C TRP A 28 -9.15 -17.95 86.08
N TYR A 29 -8.02 -18.65 86.21
CA TYR A 29 -6.72 -18.03 86.47
C TYR A 29 -5.71 -18.09 85.33
N ASP A 30 -5.89 -18.98 84.37
CA ASP A 30 -4.95 -19.15 83.28
C ASP A 30 -5.45 -18.48 82.00
N ASN A 31 -6.67 -17.98 81.96
CA ASN A 31 -7.36 -17.48 80.78
C ASN A 31 -7.10 -16.01 80.39
N ASN A 32 -6.24 -15.30 81.11
CA ASN A 32 -5.98 -13.88 80.85
C ASN A 32 -4.57 -13.50 80.37
N VAL A 33 -3.71 -14.47 80.15
CA VAL A 33 -2.37 -14.23 79.61
C VAL A 33 -2.35 -14.73 78.21
N ASP A 34 -2.35 -13.79 77.25
CA ASP A 34 -2.11 -14.13 75.83
C ASP A 34 -0.69 -14.69 75.64
N ARG A 35 -0.61 -15.97 75.27
CA ARG A 35 0.62 -16.70 75.02
C ARG A 35 0.78 -16.91 73.51
N SER A 36 -0.07 -16.28 72.68
CA SER A 36 0.06 -16.38 71.23
C SER A 36 1.34 -15.73 70.74
N GLY A 37 1.94 -16.31 69.73
CA GLY A 37 3.11 -15.71 69.13
C GLY A 37 3.99 -16.67 68.37
N TRP A 38 4.96 -16.09 67.72
CA TRP A 38 5.99 -16.83 66.99
C TRP A 38 6.97 -17.52 67.91
N ILE A 39 7.31 -18.75 67.58
CA ILE A 39 8.31 -19.60 68.25
C ILE A 39 9.36 -19.96 67.21
N GLU A 40 10.63 -19.66 67.48
CA GLU A 40 11.76 -20.09 66.69
C GLU A 40 12.62 -21.09 67.45
N GLU A 41 12.80 -22.25 66.89
CA GLU A 41 13.64 -23.32 67.46
C GLU A 41 14.55 -23.87 66.36
N ASN A 42 15.85 -23.63 66.46
CA ASN A 42 16.85 -24.09 65.47
C ASN A 42 16.58 -23.66 64.03
N GLY A 43 16.06 -22.46 63.83
CA GLY A 43 15.71 -21.94 62.49
C GLY A 43 14.38 -22.43 61.95
N ILE A 44 13.61 -23.20 62.75
CA ILE A 44 12.24 -23.64 62.44
C ILE A 44 11.26 -22.71 63.13
N TYR A 45 10.35 -22.15 62.37
CA TYR A 45 9.31 -21.28 62.85
C TYR A 45 8.01 -22.04 63.08
N SER A 46 7.35 -21.83 64.22
CA SER A 46 6.01 -22.30 64.57
C SER A 46 5.23 -21.14 65.20
N TYR A 47 3.92 -21.30 65.36
CA TYR A 47 3.08 -20.29 65.98
C TYR A 47 2.26 -20.95 67.12
N ALA A 48 2.20 -20.28 68.25
CA ALA A 48 1.38 -20.71 69.34
C ALA A 48 0.05 -19.96 69.36
N ASP A 49 -1.05 -20.64 69.71
CA ASP A 49 -2.35 -20.04 69.95
C ASP A 49 -2.39 -19.27 71.29
N PHE A 50 -3.53 -18.66 71.60
CA PHE A 50 -3.75 -17.92 72.82
C PHE A 50 -3.38 -18.71 74.09
N HIS A 51 -3.50 -20.04 74.06
CA HIS A 51 -3.19 -20.93 75.21
C HIS A 51 -1.73 -21.40 75.18
N GLY A 52 -0.89 -20.94 74.24
CA GLY A 52 0.49 -21.33 74.08
C GLY A 52 0.69 -22.70 73.41
N LYS A 53 -0.34 -23.25 72.76
CA LYS A 53 -0.26 -24.51 72.03
C LYS A 53 0.12 -24.25 70.58
N LYS A 54 1.13 -24.94 70.07
CA LYS A 54 1.53 -24.86 68.65
C LYS A 54 0.35 -25.27 67.76
N ILE A 55 0.14 -24.51 66.66
CA ILE A 55 -0.98 -24.73 65.72
C ILE A 55 -0.48 -25.44 64.45
N THR A 56 -1.40 -26.09 63.76
CA THR A 56 -1.26 -26.66 62.42
C THR A 56 -2.30 -26.02 61.50
N GLY A 57 -2.09 -26.09 60.16
CA GLY A 57 -3.00 -25.56 59.16
C GLY A 57 -2.85 -24.04 58.95
N TRP A 58 -3.91 -23.41 58.54
CA TRP A 58 -3.91 -22.01 58.08
C TRP A 58 -3.99 -21.02 59.24
N LEU A 59 -3.21 -19.93 59.11
CA LEU A 59 -3.23 -18.79 60.05
C LEU A 59 -3.21 -17.48 59.27
N THR A 60 -4.09 -16.57 59.58
CA THR A 60 -4.06 -15.19 59.07
C THR A 60 -3.65 -14.23 60.18
N LEU A 61 -2.56 -13.49 59.97
CA LEU A 61 -2.06 -12.45 60.84
C LEU A 61 -1.83 -11.16 60.06
N GLU A 62 -2.45 -10.05 60.45
CA GLU A 62 -2.21 -8.73 59.82
C GLU A 62 -2.26 -8.80 58.29
N ASP A 63 -3.33 -9.40 57.74
CA ASP A 63 -3.54 -9.61 56.29
C ASP A 63 -2.52 -10.54 55.59
N LYS A 64 -1.63 -11.20 56.38
CA LYS A 64 -0.71 -12.21 55.87
C LYS A 64 -1.21 -13.61 56.18
N ILE A 65 -1.09 -14.50 55.21
CA ILE A 65 -1.59 -15.87 55.34
C ILE A 65 -0.36 -16.80 55.44
N TYR A 66 -0.38 -17.63 56.49
CA TYR A 66 0.64 -18.63 56.80
C TYR A 66 0.00 -20.01 56.83
N HIS A 67 0.83 -21.04 56.68
CA HIS A 67 0.44 -22.44 56.85
C HIS A 67 1.48 -23.15 57.69
N PHE A 68 1.03 -24.03 58.57
CA PHE A 68 1.88 -24.89 59.43
C PHE A 68 1.54 -26.34 59.15
N ASP A 69 2.55 -27.15 58.92
CA ASP A 69 2.40 -28.60 58.69
C ASP A 69 1.99 -29.38 59.93
N ASP A 70 1.78 -30.69 59.80
CA ASP A 70 1.39 -31.56 60.92
C ASP A 70 2.49 -31.70 61.99
N GLN A 71 3.73 -31.23 61.69
CA GLN A 71 4.85 -31.15 62.65
C GLN A 71 4.94 -29.73 63.26
N TYR A 72 3.93 -28.87 63.07
CA TYR A 72 3.86 -27.48 63.54
C TYR A 72 4.90 -26.54 62.90
N GLN A 73 5.53 -26.95 61.76
CA GLN A 73 6.54 -26.13 61.07
C GLN A 73 5.88 -25.19 60.06
N MET A 74 6.33 -23.93 60.05
CA MET A 74 5.88 -22.93 59.06
C MET A 74 6.26 -23.37 57.66
N SER A 75 5.30 -23.43 56.77
CA SER A 75 5.48 -23.73 55.36
C SER A 75 6.27 -22.62 54.67
N THR A 76 7.28 -22.99 53.86
CA THR A 76 8.03 -22.09 52.99
C THR A 76 8.26 -22.76 51.63
N GLY A 77 8.55 -21.98 50.57
CA GLY A 77 8.72 -22.48 49.21
C GLY A 77 7.44 -23.08 48.63
N TRP A 78 7.61 -23.94 47.64
CA TRP A 78 6.53 -24.65 46.96
C TRP A 78 5.88 -25.70 47.89
N GLN A 79 4.54 -25.63 47.95
CA GLN A 79 3.73 -26.59 48.71
C GLN A 79 2.59 -27.12 47.85
N GLN A 80 2.23 -28.39 48.04
CA GLN A 80 1.04 -29.00 47.46
C GLN A 80 -0.01 -29.18 48.60
N LEU A 81 -1.00 -28.31 48.57
CA LEU A 81 -2.04 -28.28 49.61
C LEU A 81 -3.42 -28.58 49.01
N GLU A 82 -4.48 -28.57 49.81
CA GLU A 82 -5.86 -28.75 49.33
C GLU A 82 -6.30 -27.68 48.31
N ILE A 83 -5.71 -26.48 48.39
CA ILE A 83 -5.94 -25.37 47.44
C ILE A 83 -5.23 -25.55 46.11
N GLY A 84 -4.45 -26.62 45.92
CA GLY A 84 -3.55 -26.87 44.82
C GLY A 84 -2.10 -26.53 45.14
N ARG A 85 -1.27 -26.42 44.12
CA ARG A 85 0.12 -25.97 44.24
C ARG A 85 0.17 -24.49 44.61
N CYS A 86 0.89 -24.12 45.65
CA CYS A 86 1.00 -22.75 46.13
C CYS A 86 2.45 -22.44 46.56
N TYR A 87 2.80 -21.20 46.78
CA TYR A 87 4.14 -20.78 47.17
C TYR A 87 4.14 -19.87 48.38
N PHE A 88 4.95 -20.19 49.36
CA PHE A 88 5.24 -19.38 50.53
C PHE A 88 6.64 -18.77 50.40
N GLY A 89 6.76 -17.47 50.66
CA GLY A 89 8.09 -16.86 50.72
C GLY A 89 8.94 -17.42 51.82
N THR A 90 10.20 -17.02 51.90
CA THR A 90 11.10 -17.32 53.00
C THR A 90 10.62 -16.75 54.31
N ASP A 91 9.73 -15.76 54.27
CA ASP A 91 9.03 -15.18 55.38
C ASP A 91 7.77 -15.97 55.83
N GLY A 92 7.48 -17.08 55.16
CA GLY A 92 6.32 -17.94 55.40
C GLY A 92 5.01 -17.41 54.89
N VAL A 93 4.98 -16.26 54.23
CA VAL A 93 3.76 -15.63 53.74
C VAL A 93 3.36 -16.25 52.39
N LEU A 94 2.10 -16.67 52.27
CA LEU A 94 1.51 -17.17 51.05
C LEU A 94 1.57 -16.06 49.97
N ARG A 95 2.08 -16.40 48.80
CA ARG A 95 2.13 -15.50 47.66
C ARG A 95 0.80 -15.47 46.90
N LEU A 96 0.35 -14.26 46.53
CA LEU A 96 -0.91 -14.00 45.83
C LEU A 96 -0.58 -13.10 44.60
N GLY A 97 -1.35 -13.23 43.54
CA GLY A 97 -1.14 -12.45 42.32
C GLY A 97 0.15 -12.77 41.63
N PHE A 98 0.66 -11.84 40.86
CA PHE A 98 1.94 -12.00 40.16
C PHE A 98 3.12 -12.07 41.14
N THR A 99 3.93 -13.10 41.01
CA THR A 99 5.08 -13.37 41.90
C THR A 99 6.26 -13.87 41.09
N GLN A 100 7.42 -13.25 41.31
CA GLN A 100 8.67 -13.76 40.73
C GLN A 100 9.32 -14.80 41.65
N ILE A 101 9.67 -15.98 41.09
CA ILE A 101 10.33 -17.08 41.76
C ILE A 101 11.42 -17.58 40.83
N ASP A 102 12.67 -17.55 41.28
CA ASP A 102 13.85 -18.02 40.53
C ASP A 102 14.00 -17.43 39.11
N GLY A 103 13.53 -16.19 38.92
CA GLY A 103 13.63 -15.46 37.63
C GLY A 103 12.39 -15.62 36.74
N GLU A 104 11.50 -16.56 37.06
CA GLU A 104 10.23 -16.78 36.34
C GLU A 104 9.07 -16.10 37.03
N THR A 105 8.07 -15.70 36.26
CA THR A 105 6.84 -15.07 36.79
C THR A 105 5.71 -16.08 36.85
N TYR A 106 5.07 -16.15 38.01
CA TYR A 106 3.92 -17.01 38.29
C TYR A 106 2.73 -16.14 38.67
N TYR A 107 1.52 -16.71 38.54
CA TYR A 107 0.32 -16.07 39.05
C TYR A 107 -0.44 -17.00 39.99
N PHE A 108 -0.65 -16.51 41.20
CA PHE A 108 -1.42 -17.20 42.21
C PHE A 108 -2.78 -16.52 42.39
N ALA A 109 -3.84 -17.32 42.42
CA ALA A 109 -5.20 -16.81 42.57
C ALA A 109 -5.32 -15.91 43.81
N PRO A 110 -5.74 -14.64 43.67
CA PRO A 110 -5.75 -13.67 44.77
C PRO A 110 -6.63 -14.07 45.98
N THR A 111 -7.59 -14.95 45.74
CA THR A 111 -8.57 -15.39 46.77
C THR A 111 -8.16 -16.69 47.47
N THR A 112 -7.37 -17.54 46.81
CA THR A 112 -7.03 -18.88 47.33
C THR A 112 -5.54 -19.10 47.47
N GLY A 113 -4.71 -18.39 46.73
CA GLY A 113 -3.26 -18.63 46.69
C GLY A 113 -2.86 -19.85 45.85
N GLY A 114 -3.79 -20.50 45.15
CA GLY A 114 -3.49 -21.60 44.24
C GLY A 114 -2.81 -21.11 42.97
N LEU A 115 -1.83 -21.85 42.47
CA LEU A 115 -1.13 -21.59 41.19
C LEU A 115 -2.14 -21.63 40.05
N CYS A 116 -2.14 -20.58 39.21
CA CYS A 116 -2.93 -20.53 38.00
C CYS A 116 -2.06 -20.99 36.80
N THR A 117 -2.64 -21.81 35.91
CA THR A 117 -2.04 -22.30 34.67
C THR A 117 -3.01 -22.09 33.51
N GLY A 118 -2.51 -22.20 32.26
CA GLY A 118 -3.30 -21.98 31.06
C GLY A 118 -3.71 -20.52 30.88
N TRP A 119 -4.78 -20.30 30.14
CA TRP A 119 -5.30 -18.97 29.84
C TRP A 119 -5.89 -18.28 31.08
N GLN A 120 -5.45 -17.05 31.34
CA GLN A 120 -5.93 -16.21 32.44
C GLN A 120 -6.25 -14.81 31.92
N THR A 121 -7.39 -14.27 32.36
CA THR A 121 -7.71 -12.84 32.14
C THR A 121 -7.53 -12.09 33.43
N ILE A 122 -6.60 -11.16 33.50
CA ILE A 122 -6.22 -10.43 34.70
C ILE A 122 -6.26 -8.93 34.33
N ASP A 123 -7.06 -8.16 35.02
CA ASP A 123 -7.23 -6.71 34.82
C ASP A 123 -7.51 -6.33 33.35
N GLY A 124 -8.30 -7.17 32.67
CA GLY A 124 -8.70 -6.95 31.26
C GLY A 124 -7.65 -7.35 30.22
N LYS A 125 -6.48 -7.83 30.64
CA LYS A 125 -5.44 -8.39 29.75
C LYS A 125 -5.46 -9.91 29.80
N THR A 126 -5.13 -10.55 28.69
CA THR A 126 -5.02 -12.01 28.58
C THR A 126 -3.57 -12.45 28.72
N TYR A 127 -3.35 -13.47 29.51
CA TYR A 127 -2.04 -14.10 29.77
C TYR A 127 -2.15 -15.61 29.55
N TYR A 128 -1.02 -16.23 29.32
CA TYR A 128 -0.92 -17.68 29.33
C TYR A 128 0.19 -18.12 30.27
N PHE A 129 -0.12 -19.11 31.12
CA PHE A 129 0.83 -19.72 32.02
C PHE A 129 1.00 -21.18 31.63
N SER A 130 2.25 -21.61 31.50
CA SER A 130 2.55 -23.01 31.13
C SER A 130 1.94 -24.01 32.11
N GLU A 131 1.94 -25.29 31.77
CA GLU A 131 1.45 -26.36 32.66
C GLU A 131 2.18 -26.38 34.01
N ASP A 132 3.50 -26.05 34.00
CA ASP A 132 4.31 -25.96 35.20
C ASP A 132 4.13 -24.64 35.98
N GLY A 133 3.43 -23.65 35.38
CA GLY A 133 3.03 -22.41 36.01
C GLY A 133 3.73 -21.13 35.58
N PRO A 134 4.96 -21.15 35.00
CA PRO A 134 5.57 -19.91 34.51
C PRO A 134 4.75 -19.19 33.45
N MET A 135 4.71 -17.85 33.55
CA MET A 135 4.15 -16.96 32.53
C MET A 135 4.95 -17.05 31.24
N VAL A 136 4.27 -17.20 30.10
CA VAL A 136 4.94 -17.23 28.81
C VAL A 136 5.07 -15.81 28.23
N THR A 137 6.10 -15.63 27.41
CA THR A 137 6.35 -14.43 26.62
C THR A 137 6.76 -14.84 25.22
N ASP A 138 6.81 -13.87 24.26
CA ASP A 138 7.21 -14.11 22.90
C ASP A 138 6.23 -15.03 22.13
N TRP A 139 6.65 -15.59 20.99
CA TRP A 139 5.83 -16.46 20.16
C TRP A 139 5.50 -17.78 20.85
N GLN A 140 4.23 -18.14 20.89
CA GLN A 140 3.74 -19.41 21.42
C GLN A 140 2.79 -20.07 20.41
N GLU A 141 2.89 -21.37 20.29
CA GLU A 141 1.95 -22.20 19.54
C GLU A 141 1.06 -22.95 20.53
N LEU A 142 -0.22 -22.63 20.54
CA LEU A 142 -1.21 -23.15 21.47
C LEU A 142 -2.44 -23.63 20.68
N ASP A 143 -2.79 -24.90 20.83
CA ASP A 143 -3.92 -25.54 20.15
C ASP A 143 -3.94 -25.33 18.62
N GLY A 144 -2.74 -25.34 17.99
CA GLY A 144 -2.56 -25.18 16.56
C GLY A 144 -2.69 -23.75 16.04
N ASN A 145 -2.81 -22.78 16.93
CA ASN A 145 -2.77 -21.36 16.62
C ASN A 145 -1.51 -20.72 17.18
N ARG A 146 -1.06 -19.65 16.53
CA ARG A 146 0.13 -18.92 16.92
C ARG A 146 -0.25 -17.59 17.57
N TYR A 147 0.34 -17.31 18.73
CA TYR A 147 0.10 -16.10 19.55
C TYR A 147 1.42 -15.44 19.87
N TYR A 148 1.37 -14.16 20.19
CA TYR A 148 2.52 -13.42 20.70
C TYR A 148 2.21 -12.82 22.06
N PHE A 149 3.07 -13.05 23.05
CA PHE A 149 2.95 -12.45 24.37
C PHE A 149 4.06 -11.41 24.56
N LEU A 150 3.65 -10.22 24.95
CA LEU A 150 4.57 -9.10 25.20
C LEU A 150 5.51 -9.42 26.37
N THR A 151 6.50 -8.55 26.58
CA THR A 151 7.46 -8.71 27.69
C THR A 151 6.81 -8.64 29.08
N ASP A 152 5.63 -8.02 29.20
CA ASP A 152 4.83 -8.04 30.43
C ASP A 152 3.93 -9.27 30.55
N GLY A 153 4.02 -10.20 29.57
CA GLY A 153 3.27 -11.45 29.48
C GLY A 153 1.85 -11.27 28.92
N SER A 154 1.40 -10.06 28.62
CA SER A 154 0.08 -9.88 28.03
C SER A 154 0.05 -10.29 26.57
N MET A 155 -1.03 -10.96 26.15
CA MET A 155 -1.26 -11.35 24.75
C MET A 155 -1.37 -10.12 23.86
N ALA A 156 -0.60 -10.09 22.77
CA ALA A 156 -0.73 -9.06 21.74
C ALA A 156 -1.97 -9.31 20.88
N THR A 157 -2.59 -8.23 20.46
CA THR A 157 -3.69 -8.19 19.48
C THR A 157 -3.41 -7.05 18.51
N ASP A 158 -4.06 -7.07 17.32
CA ASP A 158 -3.90 -6.04 16.32
C ASP A 158 -2.48 -6.03 15.72
N TRP A 159 -1.96 -4.89 15.32
CA TRP A 159 -0.65 -4.76 14.69
C TRP A 159 0.51 -4.98 15.65
N LEU A 160 1.45 -5.83 15.24
CA LEU A 160 2.67 -6.11 15.97
C LEU A 160 3.89 -5.87 15.06
N THR A 161 4.76 -4.96 15.46
CA THR A 161 6.02 -4.69 14.76
C THR A 161 7.19 -5.22 15.58
N LEU A 162 7.94 -6.12 14.98
CA LEU A 162 9.17 -6.70 15.55
C LEU A 162 10.34 -6.43 14.58
N ASP A 163 11.57 -6.67 15.01
CA ASP A 163 12.76 -6.60 14.15
C ASP A 163 12.69 -7.56 12.95
N THR A 164 11.90 -8.62 13.05
CA THR A 164 11.69 -9.65 12.02
C THR A 164 10.60 -9.29 11.01
N GLY A 165 9.81 -8.25 11.25
CA GLY A 165 8.74 -7.80 10.35
C GLY A 165 7.51 -7.26 11.05
N VAL A 166 6.50 -6.98 10.25
CA VAL A 166 5.17 -6.53 10.70
C VAL A 166 4.21 -7.70 10.63
N TYR A 167 3.43 -7.88 11.67
CA TYR A 167 2.47 -8.96 11.85
C TYR A 167 1.09 -8.39 12.20
N TYR A 168 0.05 -9.17 11.95
CA TYR A 168 -1.31 -8.84 12.38
C TYR A 168 -1.92 -10.00 13.15
N LEU A 169 -2.35 -9.71 14.37
CA LEU A 169 -3.06 -10.64 15.25
C LEU A 169 -4.51 -10.18 15.36
N GLY A 170 -5.46 -11.10 15.21
CA GLY A 170 -6.86 -10.75 15.39
C GLY A 170 -7.20 -10.34 16.83
N ASP A 171 -8.43 -9.89 17.06
CA ASP A 171 -8.94 -9.57 18.40
C ASP A 171 -8.85 -10.78 19.37
N ASP A 172 -8.79 -11.98 18.78
CA ASP A 172 -8.59 -13.25 19.50
C ASP A 172 -7.11 -13.56 19.79
N GLY A 173 -6.19 -12.68 19.38
CA GLY A 173 -4.74 -12.82 19.52
C GLY A 173 -4.10 -13.78 18.53
N VAL A 174 -4.87 -14.44 17.65
CA VAL A 174 -4.35 -15.40 16.68
C VAL A 174 -3.64 -14.69 15.53
N LEU A 175 -2.41 -15.13 15.21
CA LEU A 175 -1.65 -14.64 14.06
C LEU A 175 -2.42 -14.87 12.75
N ARG A 176 -2.56 -13.82 11.96
CA ARG A 176 -3.18 -13.90 10.62
C ARG A 176 -2.12 -14.16 9.55
N THR A 177 -2.48 -15.02 8.59
CA THR A 177 -1.67 -15.37 7.41
C THR A 177 -2.53 -15.33 6.16
N GLY A 178 -1.91 -15.30 4.97
CA GLY A 178 -2.62 -15.20 3.70
C GLY A 178 -3.24 -13.82 3.46
N LYS A 179 -4.17 -13.73 2.52
CA LYS A 179 -4.88 -12.49 2.18
C LYS A 179 -5.85 -12.10 3.28
N GLN A 180 -5.72 -10.89 3.78
CA GLN A 180 -6.60 -10.30 4.80
C GLN A 180 -7.25 -9.03 4.25
N GLN A 181 -8.58 -9.02 4.19
CA GLN A 181 -9.34 -7.82 3.85
C GLN A 181 -9.54 -6.99 5.10
N MET A 182 -9.01 -5.76 5.09
CA MET A 182 -9.15 -4.77 6.14
C MET A 182 -10.01 -3.59 5.68
N GLU A 183 -10.32 -2.65 6.57
CA GLU A 183 -11.16 -1.49 6.24
C GLU A 183 -10.57 -0.63 5.12
N ASP A 184 -9.26 -0.49 5.06
CA ASP A 184 -8.51 0.35 4.13
C ASP A 184 -7.99 -0.39 2.89
N GLY A 185 -8.16 -1.73 2.80
CA GLY A 185 -7.78 -2.52 1.64
C GLY A 185 -7.26 -3.93 1.96
N LEU A 186 -6.77 -4.59 0.93
CA LEU A 186 -6.26 -5.96 1.00
C LEU A 186 -4.77 -5.96 1.35
N ARG A 187 -4.38 -6.84 2.27
CA ARG A 187 -2.98 -7.14 2.62
C ARG A 187 -2.69 -8.61 2.52
N LEU A 188 -1.43 -8.93 2.25
CA LEU A 188 -0.95 -10.32 2.23
C LEU A 188 0.04 -10.53 3.37
N PHE A 189 -0.16 -11.61 4.12
CA PHE A 189 0.77 -12.09 5.14
C PHE A 189 1.31 -13.44 4.73
N ARG A 190 2.63 -13.62 4.80
CA ARG A 190 3.27 -14.90 4.50
C ARG A 190 2.86 -15.98 5.48
N GLN A 191 3.26 -17.22 5.22
CA GLN A 191 2.99 -18.36 6.10
C GLN A 191 3.61 -18.20 7.51
N ASP A 192 4.72 -17.47 7.62
CA ASP A 192 5.32 -17.12 8.90
C ASP A 192 4.64 -15.96 9.62
N GLY A 193 3.65 -15.32 8.96
CA GLY A 193 2.86 -14.19 9.44
C GLY A 193 3.43 -12.83 9.10
N THR A 194 4.59 -12.74 8.43
CA THR A 194 5.16 -11.44 8.04
C THR A 194 4.34 -10.78 6.93
N MET A 195 4.06 -9.48 7.09
CA MET A 195 3.38 -8.68 6.08
C MET A 195 4.23 -8.56 4.81
N VAL A 196 3.60 -8.73 3.66
CA VAL A 196 4.24 -8.54 2.36
C VAL A 196 4.27 -7.05 2.00
N THR A 197 5.41 -6.61 1.46
CA THR A 197 5.60 -5.30 0.82
C THR A 197 6.44 -5.48 -0.45
N GLY A 198 6.27 -4.56 -1.42
CA GLY A 198 6.92 -4.65 -2.72
C GLY A 198 6.24 -5.65 -3.66
N TRP A 199 6.99 -6.12 -4.65
CA TRP A 199 6.51 -7.09 -5.63
C TRP A 199 6.44 -8.50 -5.05
N GLU A 200 5.31 -9.18 -5.29
CA GLU A 200 5.11 -10.58 -4.88
C GLU A 200 4.50 -11.39 -6.04
N GLU A 201 5.03 -12.61 -6.25
CA GLU A 201 4.51 -13.54 -7.24
C GLU A 201 3.44 -14.42 -6.59
N GLU A 202 2.22 -14.39 -7.13
CA GLU A 202 1.09 -15.18 -6.66
C GLU A 202 0.61 -16.14 -7.76
N GLU A 203 -0.37 -16.99 -7.46
CA GLU A 203 -0.86 -18.00 -8.41
C GLU A 203 -1.48 -17.40 -9.67
N ASP A 204 -2.11 -16.23 -9.55
CA ASP A 204 -2.80 -15.51 -10.62
C ASP A 204 -1.91 -14.47 -11.32
N GLY A 205 -0.70 -14.23 -10.83
CA GLY A 205 0.27 -13.32 -11.42
C GLY A 205 1.04 -12.51 -10.39
N ARG A 206 1.68 -11.47 -10.86
CA ARG A 206 2.52 -10.59 -10.06
C ARG A 206 1.72 -9.43 -9.50
N HIS A 207 1.81 -9.21 -8.18
CA HIS A 207 1.13 -8.14 -7.43
C HIS A 207 2.13 -7.18 -6.82
N TYR A 208 1.69 -5.98 -6.51
CA TYR A 208 2.47 -5.00 -5.79
C TYR A 208 1.76 -4.54 -4.51
N TYR A 209 2.48 -4.64 -3.41
CA TYR A 209 2.06 -4.17 -2.09
C TYR A 209 2.92 -2.97 -1.68
N ASP A 210 2.30 -1.86 -1.33
CA ASP A 210 3.05 -0.66 -0.92
C ASP A 210 3.75 -0.84 0.45
N ASP A 211 4.44 0.19 0.91
CA ASP A 211 5.20 0.16 2.17
C ASP A 211 4.30 -0.06 3.41
N GLN A 212 2.98 0.11 3.26
CA GLN A 212 1.98 -0.17 4.28
C GLN A 212 1.34 -1.55 4.10
N GLY A 213 1.83 -2.32 3.14
CA GLY A 213 1.34 -3.65 2.80
C GLY A 213 0.03 -3.65 2.02
N LEU A 214 -0.47 -2.50 1.57
CA LEU A 214 -1.71 -2.41 0.79
C LEU A 214 -1.48 -2.87 -0.65
N MET A 215 -2.30 -3.80 -1.12
CA MET A 215 -2.33 -4.20 -2.52
C MET A 215 -2.71 -3.01 -3.41
N ARG A 216 -1.90 -2.74 -4.42
CA ARG A 216 -2.14 -1.66 -5.37
C ARG A 216 -2.92 -2.15 -6.58
N THR A 217 -3.72 -1.25 -7.15
CA THR A 217 -4.50 -1.44 -8.38
C THR A 217 -4.40 -0.19 -9.26
N GLY A 218 -4.68 -0.32 -10.55
CA GLY A 218 -4.56 0.79 -11.50
C GLY A 218 -3.11 1.20 -11.74
N TRP A 219 -2.91 2.44 -12.17
CA TRP A 219 -1.57 2.98 -12.38
C TRP A 219 -0.80 3.12 -11.07
N THR A 220 0.35 2.49 -11.02
CA THR A 220 1.24 2.50 -9.85
C THR A 220 2.66 2.85 -10.29
N GLU A 221 3.29 3.74 -9.57
CA GLU A 221 4.68 4.15 -9.79
C GLU A 221 5.58 3.45 -8.77
N VAL A 222 6.60 2.75 -9.28
CA VAL A 222 7.58 2.03 -8.48
C VAL A 222 8.97 2.29 -9.07
N GLU A 223 9.89 2.85 -8.29
CA GLU A 223 11.28 3.13 -8.73
C GLU A 223 11.34 3.91 -10.07
N ASP A 224 10.59 5.02 -10.16
CA ASP A 224 10.51 5.88 -11.36
C ASP A 224 9.94 5.19 -12.62
N LYS A 225 9.36 4.01 -12.49
CA LYS A 225 8.65 3.30 -13.56
C LYS A 225 7.16 3.22 -13.26
N ARG A 226 6.35 3.32 -14.30
CA ARG A 226 4.89 3.16 -14.20
C ARG A 226 4.48 1.74 -14.58
N TYR A 227 3.56 1.19 -13.81
CA TYR A 227 2.95 -0.12 -14.02
C TYR A 227 1.44 0.02 -13.98
N PHE A 228 0.75 -0.86 -14.68
CA PHE A 228 -0.70 -0.95 -14.56
C PHE A 228 -1.09 -2.30 -13.96
N LEU A 229 -1.86 -2.23 -12.86
CA LEU A 229 -2.37 -3.38 -12.13
C LEU A 229 -3.87 -3.46 -12.35
N SER A 230 -4.42 -4.64 -12.62
CA SER A 230 -5.85 -4.86 -12.80
C SER A 230 -6.64 -4.50 -11.52
N GLU A 231 -7.96 -4.57 -11.59
CA GLU A 231 -8.82 -4.42 -10.40
C GLU A 231 -8.53 -5.48 -9.34
N ASP A 232 -8.08 -6.67 -9.76
CA ASP A 232 -7.65 -7.75 -8.87
C ASP A 232 -6.18 -7.60 -8.40
N GLY A 233 -5.48 -6.52 -8.80
CA GLY A 233 -4.10 -6.22 -8.43
C GLY A 233 -3.03 -6.91 -9.30
N VAL A 234 -3.42 -7.66 -10.34
CA VAL A 234 -2.48 -8.38 -11.20
C VAL A 234 -1.78 -7.44 -12.18
N MET A 235 -0.45 -7.46 -12.22
CA MET A 235 0.37 -6.69 -13.13
C MET A 235 0.05 -7.03 -14.59
N GLN A 236 -0.21 -6.00 -15.39
CA GLN A 236 -0.56 -6.14 -16.80
C GLN A 236 0.67 -5.98 -17.71
N THR A 237 0.61 -6.59 -18.91
CA THR A 237 1.61 -6.49 -19.97
C THR A 237 0.95 -6.33 -21.33
N GLY A 238 1.69 -5.86 -22.34
CA GLY A 238 1.19 -5.64 -23.69
C GLY A 238 0.44 -4.31 -23.85
N TRP A 239 -0.42 -4.21 -24.86
CA TRP A 239 -1.18 -2.99 -25.12
C TRP A 239 -2.27 -2.77 -24.07
N HIS A 240 -2.33 -1.56 -23.53
CA HIS A 240 -3.35 -1.09 -22.60
C HIS A 240 -4.00 0.18 -23.14
N GLU A 241 -5.33 0.26 -23.07
CA GLU A 241 -6.10 1.42 -23.53
C GLU A 241 -6.90 2.00 -22.37
N GLU A 242 -6.81 3.32 -22.20
CA GLU A 242 -7.54 4.06 -21.18
C GLU A 242 -8.04 5.39 -21.76
N GLY A 243 -9.35 5.51 -21.93
CA GLY A 243 -9.94 6.66 -22.61
C GLY A 243 -9.46 6.78 -24.06
N GLU A 244 -8.87 7.90 -24.41
CA GLU A 244 -8.29 8.15 -25.75
C GLU A 244 -6.83 7.73 -25.85
N TYR A 245 -6.21 7.30 -24.75
CA TYR A 245 -4.79 7.02 -24.67
C TYR A 245 -4.48 5.54 -24.78
N ARG A 246 -3.35 5.23 -25.45
CA ARG A 246 -2.81 3.89 -25.54
C ARG A 246 -1.43 3.85 -24.90
N TYR A 247 -1.15 2.75 -24.22
CA TYR A 247 0.12 2.48 -23.56
C TYR A 247 0.63 1.10 -24.00
N TYR A 248 1.91 0.89 -23.87
CA TYR A 248 2.48 -0.44 -24.02
C TYR A 248 3.23 -0.81 -22.74
N LEU A 249 2.78 -1.86 -22.10
CA LEU A 249 3.39 -2.42 -20.90
C LEU A 249 4.36 -3.52 -21.34
N ARG A 250 5.65 -3.35 -21.02
CA ARG A 250 6.69 -4.31 -21.39
C ARG A 250 6.50 -5.64 -20.68
N GLU A 251 7.33 -6.64 -21.00
CA GLU A 251 7.30 -7.95 -20.32
C GLU A 251 7.57 -7.85 -18.81
N ASP A 252 8.37 -6.85 -18.37
CA ASP A 252 8.60 -6.56 -16.96
C ASP A 252 7.44 -5.78 -16.30
N GLY A 253 6.37 -5.51 -17.03
CA GLY A 253 5.18 -4.73 -16.63
C GLY A 253 5.36 -3.23 -16.75
N SER A 254 6.58 -2.71 -16.95
CA SER A 254 6.81 -1.27 -17.01
C SER A 254 6.22 -0.64 -18.27
N ALA A 255 5.60 0.53 -18.15
CA ALA A 255 5.14 1.30 -19.29
C ALA A 255 6.31 1.71 -20.19
N ALA A 256 6.14 1.55 -21.50
CA ALA A 256 7.12 1.99 -22.47
C ALA A 256 7.22 3.52 -22.50
N VAL A 257 8.41 4.04 -22.60
CA VAL A 257 8.70 5.47 -22.80
C VAL A 257 9.71 5.61 -23.93
N GLY A 258 9.67 6.74 -24.66
CA GLY A 258 10.54 6.99 -25.80
C GLY A 258 10.28 6.06 -27.01
N ARG A 259 11.29 5.80 -27.79
CA ARG A 259 11.23 4.94 -28.98
C ARG A 259 11.23 3.45 -28.61
N LEU A 260 10.29 2.70 -29.17
CA LEU A 260 10.20 1.24 -29.01
C LEU A 260 9.91 0.59 -30.37
N GLU A 261 10.61 -0.50 -30.69
CA GLU A 261 10.36 -1.31 -31.87
C GLU A 261 9.63 -2.60 -31.46
N LEU A 262 8.46 -2.83 -32.08
CA LEU A 262 7.62 -4.00 -31.85
C LEU A 262 7.22 -4.58 -33.19
N ASP A 263 7.46 -5.87 -33.39
CA ASP A 263 7.08 -6.62 -34.61
C ASP A 263 7.54 -5.96 -35.93
N GLY A 264 8.63 -5.18 -35.87
CA GLY A 264 9.20 -4.47 -37.01
C GLY A 264 8.61 -3.09 -37.30
N ASP A 265 7.66 -2.65 -36.50
CA ASP A 265 7.11 -1.28 -36.47
C ASP A 265 7.74 -0.44 -35.34
N VAL A 266 7.88 0.86 -35.56
CA VAL A 266 8.42 1.81 -34.59
C VAL A 266 7.27 2.57 -33.94
N TYR A 267 7.31 2.59 -32.61
CA TYR A 267 6.35 3.31 -31.76
C TYR A 267 7.09 4.34 -30.92
N TYR A 268 6.41 5.44 -30.62
CA TYR A 268 6.92 6.48 -29.74
C TYR A 268 5.96 6.69 -28.59
N PHE A 269 6.53 6.83 -27.39
CA PHE A 269 5.79 7.03 -26.17
C PHE A 269 6.29 8.28 -25.43
N SER A 270 5.36 9.07 -24.91
CA SER A 270 5.68 10.21 -24.06
C SER A 270 6.43 9.78 -22.79
N PRO A 271 7.02 10.71 -22.04
CA PRO A 271 7.59 10.41 -20.72
C PRO A 271 6.59 9.76 -19.74
N LYS A 272 5.27 10.01 -19.94
CA LYS A 272 4.21 9.37 -19.17
C LYS A 272 3.74 8.01 -19.73
N GLY A 273 4.38 7.52 -20.79
CA GLY A 273 4.07 6.24 -21.42
C GLY A 273 2.92 6.28 -22.43
N ILE A 274 2.39 7.45 -22.78
CA ILE A 274 1.29 7.60 -23.75
C ILE A 274 1.86 7.42 -25.16
N HIS A 275 1.27 6.53 -25.95
CA HIS A 275 1.61 6.35 -27.36
C HIS A 275 1.25 7.59 -28.18
N VAL A 276 2.23 8.13 -28.90
CA VAL A 276 2.07 9.28 -29.81
C VAL A 276 2.63 8.91 -31.17
N ILE A 277 1.84 9.11 -32.22
CA ILE A 277 2.30 8.87 -33.58
C ILE A 277 3.18 10.03 -34.03
N LEU A 278 4.47 9.78 -34.23
CA LEU A 278 5.38 10.73 -34.82
C LEU A 278 5.43 10.52 -36.34
N VAL A 279 5.22 11.58 -37.09
CA VAL A 279 5.34 11.58 -38.57
C VAL A 279 6.24 12.71 -39.01
N ASN A 280 7.26 12.38 -39.78
CA ASN A 280 8.21 13.26 -40.47
C ASN A 280 8.89 12.47 -41.58
N LYS A 281 9.90 13.04 -42.26
CA LYS A 281 10.55 12.33 -43.41
C LYS A 281 11.20 11.01 -43.02
N ASP A 282 11.68 10.86 -41.78
CA ASP A 282 12.32 9.63 -41.28
C ASP A 282 11.34 8.66 -40.63
N ASN A 283 10.15 9.15 -40.27
CA ASN A 283 9.09 8.38 -39.68
C ASN A 283 7.80 8.50 -40.51
N PRO A 284 7.65 7.67 -41.56
CA PRO A 284 6.44 7.67 -42.38
C PRO A 284 5.25 7.20 -41.60
N ILE A 285 4.04 7.57 -42.08
CA ILE A 285 2.76 7.13 -41.47
C ILE A 285 2.77 5.61 -41.32
N PRO A 286 2.59 5.08 -40.10
CA PRO A 286 2.62 3.65 -39.85
C PRO A 286 1.56 2.90 -40.67
N LYS A 287 1.88 1.70 -41.16
CA LYS A 287 0.95 0.88 -41.98
C LYS A 287 -0.32 0.47 -41.20
N TYR A 288 -0.24 0.40 -39.86
CA TYR A 288 -1.37 0.07 -39.00
C TYR A 288 -2.30 1.27 -38.76
N TYR A 289 -1.87 2.51 -39.11
CA TYR A 289 -2.66 3.70 -38.84
C TYR A 289 -3.88 3.77 -39.77
N GLN A 290 -5.04 4.02 -39.18
CA GLN A 290 -6.29 4.20 -39.87
C GLN A 290 -6.85 5.59 -39.61
N THR A 291 -7.21 6.29 -40.67
CA THR A 291 -7.85 7.60 -40.57
C THR A 291 -9.38 7.46 -40.41
N ASP A 292 -9.91 8.03 -39.34
CA ASP A 292 -11.36 8.23 -39.13
C ASP A 292 -11.63 9.72 -39.09
N VAL A 293 -11.68 10.36 -40.25
CA VAL A 293 -11.83 11.81 -40.38
C VAL A 293 -13.28 12.21 -40.55
N VAL A 294 -13.64 13.29 -39.89
CA VAL A 294 -14.96 13.92 -39.91
C VAL A 294 -14.86 15.39 -40.31
N VAL A 295 -15.92 15.94 -40.85
CA VAL A 295 -15.98 17.37 -41.19
C VAL A 295 -16.07 18.20 -39.91
N VAL A 296 -15.21 19.21 -39.79
CA VAL A 296 -15.20 20.16 -38.67
C VAL A 296 -15.88 21.47 -39.09
N GLU A 297 -15.56 22.06 -40.25
CA GLU A 297 -16.11 23.28 -40.81
C GLU A 297 -15.95 23.29 -42.33
N ASP A 298 -16.95 23.66 -43.05
CA ASP A 298 -16.98 23.63 -44.53
C ASP A 298 -16.60 22.26 -45.11
N TYR A 299 -15.46 22.18 -45.82
CA TYR A 299 -14.89 20.95 -46.36
C TYR A 299 -13.68 20.47 -45.57
N HIS A 300 -13.31 21.19 -44.48
CA HIS A 300 -12.19 20.84 -43.64
C HIS A 300 -12.49 19.61 -42.75
N ARG A 301 -11.57 18.70 -42.71
CA ARG A 301 -11.72 17.42 -41.99
C ARG A 301 -10.60 17.24 -40.98
N ILE A 302 -10.93 16.61 -39.84
CA ILE A 302 -10.00 16.25 -38.78
C ILE A 302 -10.33 14.83 -38.28
N GLN A 303 -9.38 14.13 -37.66
CA GLN A 303 -9.65 12.89 -36.95
C GLN A 303 -10.77 13.11 -35.91
N ARG A 304 -11.65 12.11 -35.77
CA ARG A 304 -12.82 12.19 -34.86
C ARG A 304 -12.41 12.52 -33.44
N VAL A 305 -11.30 11.96 -32.93
CA VAL A 305 -10.79 12.21 -31.58
C VAL A 305 -10.43 13.69 -31.34
N ALA A 306 -10.01 14.40 -32.38
CA ALA A 306 -9.63 15.82 -32.29
C ALA A 306 -10.77 16.79 -32.61
N LEU A 307 -11.96 16.30 -32.98
CA LEU A 307 -13.07 17.14 -33.44
C LEU A 307 -13.57 18.11 -32.35
N GLU A 308 -14.01 17.56 -31.22
CA GLU A 308 -14.57 18.35 -30.12
C GLU A 308 -13.52 19.32 -29.54
N PRO A 309 -12.29 18.88 -29.22
CA PRO A 309 -11.20 19.77 -28.82
C PRO A 309 -10.94 20.92 -29.79
N LEU A 310 -10.91 20.63 -31.10
CA LEU A 310 -10.68 21.67 -32.13
C LEU A 310 -11.83 22.64 -32.19
N GLN A 311 -13.08 22.16 -32.18
CA GLN A 311 -14.25 23.02 -32.20
C GLN A 311 -14.29 23.97 -31.00
N GLN A 312 -13.94 23.47 -29.80
CA GLN A 312 -13.87 24.28 -28.59
C GLN A 312 -12.76 25.33 -28.69
N MET A 313 -11.56 24.96 -29.14
CA MET A 313 -10.42 25.85 -29.35
C MET A 313 -10.79 27.01 -30.32
N LEU A 314 -11.45 26.69 -31.45
CA LEU A 314 -11.89 27.66 -32.41
C LEU A 314 -12.96 28.59 -31.85
N ALA A 315 -13.93 28.05 -31.10
CA ALA A 315 -15.00 28.80 -30.46
C ALA A 315 -14.44 29.80 -29.45
N ASP A 316 -13.53 29.38 -28.59
CA ASP A 316 -12.94 30.24 -27.56
C ASP A 316 -12.03 31.31 -28.17
N CYS A 317 -11.24 30.99 -29.16
CA CYS A 317 -10.45 31.96 -29.94
C CYS A 317 -11.38 33.05 -30.57
N ARG A 318 -12.42 32.60 -31.25
CA ARG A 318 -13.39 33.51 -31.91
C ARG A 318 -14.21 34.34 -30.92
N ALA A 319 -14.47 33.83 -29.71
CA ALA A 319 -15.18 34.58 -28.65
C ALA A 319 -14.36 35.78 -28.15
N THR A 320 -13.05 35.84 -28.34
CA THR A 320 -12.24 37.03 -28.05
C THR A 320 -12.33 38.11 -29.11
N GLY A 321 -13.07 37.86 -30.19
CA GLY A 321 -13.19 38.79 -31.35
C GLY A 321 -12.15 38.60 -32.44
N ILE A 322 -11.26 37.58 -32.28
CA ILE A 322 -10.21 37.25 -33.25
C ILE A 322 -10.82 36.44 -34.40
N THR A 323 -10.44 36.78 -35.64
CA THR A 323 -10.80 35.98 -36.81
C THR A 323 -9.80 34.82 -36.95
N CYS A 324 -10.32 33.61 -36.81
CA CYS A 324 -9.56 32.37 -36.98
C CYS A 324 -10.25 31.51 -38.02
N THR A 325 -9.55 31.18 -39.12
CA THR A 325 -10.08 30.40 -40.25
C THR A 325 -9.11 29.30 -40.65
N PHE A 326 -9.63 28.26 -41.29
CA PHE A 326 -8.78 27.19 -41.84
C PHE A 326 -8.08 27.64 -43.12
N ASN A 327 -6.81 27.26 -43.26
CA ASN A 327 -6.07 27.25 -44.54
C ASN A 327 -5.94 25.84 -45.08
N SER A 328 -5.70 24.86 -44.16
CA SER A 328 -5.57 23.45 -44.52
C SER A 328 -5.97 22.55 -43.35
N SER A 329 -6.29 21.31 -43.65
CA SER A 329 -6.67 20.28 -42.71
C SER A 329 -6.24 18.89 -43.22
N TYR A 330 -7.00 17.83 -42.96
CA TYR A 330 -6.70 16.52 -43.53
C TYR A 330 -6.50 16.57 -45.05
N ARG A 331 -5.46 15.88 -45.50
CA ARG A 331 -5.12 15.70 -46.93
C ARG A 331 -5.01 14.22 -47.26
N THR A 332 -5.60 13.79 -48.37
CA THR A 332 -5.34 12.47 -48.94
C THR A 332 -3.94 12.40 -49.52
N THR A 333 -3.41 11.19 -49.72
CA THR A 333 -2.12 11.00 -50.42
C THR A 333 -2.10 11.67 -51.81
N LYS A 334 -3.23 11.60 -52.54
CA LYS A 334 -3.34 12.23 -53.87
C LYS A 334 -3.24 13.75 -53.77
N GLU A 335 -3.91 14.37 -52.81
CA GLU A 335 -3.85 15.83 -52.59
C GLU A 335 -2.42 16.23 -52.18
N GLN A 336 -1.73 15.47 -51.32
CA GLN A 336 -0.37 15.76 -50.92
C GLN A 336 0.63 15.68 -52.14
N VAL A 337 0.45 14.68 -53.02
CA VAL A 337 1.24 14.60 -54.30
C VAL A 337 1.01 15.86 -55.13
N THR A 338 -0.25 16.24 -55.34
CA THR A 338 -0.58 17.41 -56.17
C THR A 338 0.00 18.72 -55.57
N ILE A 339 0.00 18.87 -54.27
CA ILE A 339 0.57 20.05 -53.57
C ILE A 339 2.08 20.11 -53.82
N LEU A 340 2.78 18.98 -53.68
CA LEU A 340 4.22 18.91 -53.91
C LEU A 340 4.59 19.20 -55.38
N GLU A 341 3.86 18.60 -56.31
CA GLU A 341 4.05 18.85 -57.74
C GLU A 341 3.80 20.34 -58.10
N THR A 342 2.74 20.90 -57.59
CA THR A 342 2.39 22.33 -57.81
C THR A 342 3.48 23.23 -57.24
N ARG A 343 3.95 22.97 -56.01
CA ARG A 343 5.02 23.76 -55.40
C ARG A 343 6.32 23.65 -56.16
N THR A 344 6.64 22.48 -56.66
CA THR A 344 7.83 22.24 -57.52
C THR A 344 7.73 23.07 -58.80
N GLN A 345 6.57 23.04 -59.48
CA GLN A 345 6.35 23.81 -60.70
C GLN A 345 6.48 25.32 -60.46
N GLU A 346 5.92 25.83 -59.35
CA GLU A 346 6.06 27.24 -58.98
C GLU A 346 7.53 27.66 -58.86
N TYR A 347 8.42 26.82 -58.35
CA TYR A 347 9.84 27.12 -58.28
C TYR A 347 10.55 26.94 -59.65
N GLU A 348 10.16 25.95 -60.49
CA GLU A 348 10.64 25.83 -61.84
C GLU A 348 10.30 27.08 -62.67
N ASP A 349 9.11 27.67 -62.50
CA ASP A 349 8.69 28.89 -63.20
C ASP A 349 9.54 30.11 -62.80
N THR A 350 10.30 30.03 -61.68
CA THR A 350 11.30 31.04 -61.30
C THR A 350 12.66 30.84 -61.98
N GLY A 351 12.82 29.75 -62.76
CA GLY A 351 14.04 29.42 -63.50
C GLY A 351 14.94 28.42 -62.83
N MET A 352 14.49 27.74 -61.75
CA MET A 352 15.24 26.63 -61.15
C MET A 352 15.12 25.37 -61.99
N THR A 353 16.12 24.52 -61.93
CA THR A 353 16.02 23.15 -62.47
C THR A 353 15.01 22.34 -61.69
N HIS A 354 14.46 21.27 -62.25
CA HIS A 354 13.51 20.41 -61.59
C HIS A 354 14.05 19.90 -60.25
N GLU A 355 15.30 19.45 -60.18
CA GLU A 355 15.93 18.97 -58.96
C GLU A 355 16.06 20.06 -57.89
N GLU A 356 16.49 21.27 -58.26
CA GLU A 356 16.57 22.41 -57.36
C GLU A 356 15.17 22.82 -56.84
N ALA A 357 14.20 22.90 -57.77
CA ALA A 357 12.80 23.25 -57.44
C ALA A 357 12.14 22.21 -56.51
N TYR A 358 12.36 20.92 -56.81
CA TYR A 358 11.84 19.83 -55.99
C TYR A 358 12.44 19.85 -54.58
N ASN A 359 13.77 19.95 -54.46
CA ASN A 359 14.44 20.03 -53.17
C ASN A 359 13.98 21.30 -52.39
N LYS A 360 13.77 22.40 -53.09
CA LYS A 360 13.25 23.63 -52.48
C LYS A 360 11.80 23.48 -52.00
N ALA A 361 10.96 22.76 -52.75
CA ALA A 361 9.59 22.46 -52.35
C ALA A 361 9.54 21.61 -51.09
N LEU A 362 10.48 20.68 -50.92
CA LEU A 362 10.57 19.82 -49.72
C LEU A 362 10.90 20.56 -48.41
N GLU A 363 11.40 21.81 -48.47
CA GLU A 363 11.59 22.63 -47.28
C GLU A 363 10.27 23.06 -46.60
N THR A 364 9.14 23.06 -47.37
CA THR A 364 7.83 23.51 -46.91
C THR A 364 6.69 22.52 -47.15
N VAL A 365 6.94 21.49 -47.98
CA VAL A 365 5.93 20.48 -48.32
C VAL A 365 6.50 19.10 -48.05
N ALA A 366 5.95 18.40 -47.09
CA ALA A 366 6.38 17.04 -46.77
C ALA A 366 6.09 16.06 -47.91
N LEU A 367 6.95 15.02 -48.04
CA LEU A 367 6.72 13.91 -48.95
C LEU A 367 5.38 13.21 -48.70
N PRO A 368 4.70 12.72 -49.75
CA PRO A 368 3.52 11.86 -49.55
C PRO A 368 3.84 10.65 -48.71
N GLY A 369 3.01 10.44 -47.65
CA GLY A 369 3.23 9.43 -46.64
C GLY A 369 4.04 9.89 -45.42
N THR A 370 4.57 11.13 -45.43
CA THR A 370 5.32 11.71 -44.30
C THR A 370 4.73 13.05 -43.83
N SER A 371 3.53 13.41 -44.30
CA SER A 371 2.83 14.63 -43.91
C SER A 371 1.87 14.37 -42.78
N GLU A 372 1.91 15.18 -41.70
CA GLU A 372 0.98 15.11 -40.59
C GLU A 372 -0.48 15.39 -40.97
N HIS A 373 -0.69 16.18 -42.02
CA HIS A 373 -2.05 16.38 -42.57
C HIS A 373 -2.68 15.06 -43.04
N GLN A 374 -1.89 14.08 -43.48
CA GLN A 374 -2.41 12.77 -43.90
C GLN A 374 -2.82 11.88 -42.68
N LEU A 375 -2.39 12.22 -41.46
CA LEU A 375 -2.93 11.62 -40.25
C LEU A 375 -4.36 12.11 -39.93
N GLY A 376 -4.69 13.32 -40.38
CA GLY A 376 -5.89 14.01 -39.95
C GLY A 376 -5.83 14.54 -38.53
N LEU A 377 -4.65 14.62 -37.92
CA LEU A 377 -4.43 15.15 -36.56
C LEU A 377 -3.87 16.56 -36.55
N SER A 378 -3.65 17.16 -37.76
CA SER A 378 -3.10 18.50 -37.89
C SER A 378 -4.01 19.40 -38.73
N CYS A 379 -3.95 20.69 -38.44
CA CYS A 379 -4.62 21.73 -39.21
C CYS A 379 -3.78 23.00 -39.26
N ASP A 380 -3.92 23.71 -40.37
CA ASP A 380 -3.36 25.06 -40.57
C ASP A 380 -4.48 26.09 -40.32
N LEU A 381 -4.29 26.93 -39.30
CA LEU A 381 -5.19 27.99 -38.91
C LEU A 381 -4.53 29.33 -39.18
N VAL A 382 -5.24 30.23 -39.85
CA VAL A 382 -4.71 31.50 -40.32
C VAL A 382 -5.32 32.69 -39.63
N GLY A 383 -4.48 33.72 -39.46
CA GLY A 383 -4.78 34.97 -38.80
C GLY A 383 -3.65 35.36 -37.85
N LYS A 384 -2.99 36.52 -38.06
CA LYS A 384 -1.84 36.88 -37.23
C LYS A 384 -2.18 36.88 -35.74
N GLU A 385 -3.27 37.49 -35.34
CA GLU A 385 -3.73 37.54 -33.97
C GLU A 385 -4.22 36.14 -33.51
N ALA A 386 -4.79 35.34 -34.45
CA ALA A 386 -5.21 33.98 -34.16
C ALA A 386 -4.01 33.09 -33.83
N ASN A 387 -2.90 33.17 -34.60
CA ASN A 387 -1.74 32.36 -34.38
C ASN A 387 -1.07 32.67 -33.04
N GLU A 388 -1.01 33.91 -32.61
CA GLU A 388 -0.50 34.33 -31.31
C GLU A 388 -1.38 33.76 -30.19
N TRP A 389 -2.70 33.91 -30.27
CA TRP A 389 -3.63 33.35 -29.27
C TRP A 389 -3.57 31.82 -29.23
N LEU A 390 -3.57 31.16 -30.39
CA LEU A 390 -3.50 29.71 -30.46
C LEU A 390 -2.18 29.16 -29.90
N ALA A 391 -1.07 29.83 -30.15
CA ALA A 391 0.23 29.41 -29.59
C ALA A 391 0.25 29.46 -28.05
N GLU A 392 -0.52 30.41 -27.44
CA GLU A 392 -0.62 30.53 -26.00
C GLU A 392 -1.62 29.53 -25.39
N HIS A 393 -2.65 29.10 -26.14
CA HIS A 393 -3.80 28.36 -25.60
C HIS A 393 -3.99 26.95 -26.17
N CYS A 394 -3.38 26.58 -27.29
CA CYS A 394 -3.63 25.29 -27.95
C CYS A 394 -3.44 24.07 -27.03
N TRP A 395 -2.55 24.16 -26.05
CA TRP A 395 -2.24 23.14 -25.06
C TRP A 395 -3.45 22.70 -24.24
N GLU A 396 -4.35 23.64 -23.94
CA GLU A 396 -5.57 23.40 -23.15
C GLU A 396 -6.57 22.49 -23.88
N TYR A 397 -6.44 22.41 -25.21
CA TYR A 397 -7.30 21.63 -26.12
C TYR A 397 -6.61 20.39 -26.71
N GLY A 398 -5.44 20.03 -26.18
CA GLY A 398 -4.71 18.85 -26.67
C GLY A 398 -3.89 19.07 -27.93
N PHE A 399 -3.69 20.34 -28.36
CA PHE A 399 -2.87 20.70 -29.51
C PHE A 399 -1.53 21.26 -29.10
N ILE A 400 -0.56 21.14 -30.01
CA ILE A 400 0.75 21.77 -29.91
C ILE A 400 1.03 22.60 -31.17
N LEU A 401 1.83 23.65 -31.03
CA LEU A 401 2.48 24.28 -32.18
C LEU A 401 3.57 23.34 -32.68
N ARG A 402 3.35 22.74 -33.85
CA ARG A 402 4.16 21.59 -34.31
C ARG A 402 5.57 21.96 -34.71
N TYR A 403 5.75 23.10 -35.39
CA TYR A 403 7.02 23.56 -35.95
C TYR A 403 7.39 24.95 -35.38
N PRO A 404 7.84 24.99 -34.09
CA PRO A 404 8.18 26.24 -33.44
C PRO A 404 9.48 26.85 -33.98
N GLU A 405 9.67 28.12 -33.75
CA GLU A 405 10.87 28.85 -34.15
C GLU A 405 12.15 28.22 -33.56
N GLY A 406 13.23 28.14 -34.39
CA GLY A 406 14.54 27.61 -33.95
C GLY A 406 14.65 26.08 -33.91
N LYS A 407 13.61 25.33 -34.34
CA LYS A 407 13.60 23.86 -34.31
C LYS A 407 13.70 23.18 -35.68
N TRP A 408 13.95 23.92 -36.77
CA TRP A 408 13.96 23.37 -38.12
C TRP A 408 15.02 22.25 -38.31
N GLU A 409 16.19 22.39 -37.69
CA GLU A 409 17.25 21.38 -37.76
C GLU A 409 16.84 20.02 -37.14
N ILE A 410 15.81 20.04 -36.27
CA ILE A 410 15.30 18.85 -35.59
C ILE A 410 14.05 18.33 -36.30
N THR A 411 13.15 19.19 -36.69
CA THR A 411 11.87 18.82 -37.30
C THR A 411 11.93 18.59 -38.80
N GLY A 412 12.95 19.14 -39.47
CA GLY A 412 13.09 19.14 -40.94
C GLY A 412 12.14 20.12 -41.65
N ILE A 413 11.32 20.86 -40.93
CA ILE A 413 10.35 21.84 -41.47
C ILE A 413 10.65 23.21 -40.82
N ILE A 414 10.56 24.28 -41.61
CA ILE A 414 10.73 25.65 -41.14
C ILE A 414 9.64 26.03 -40.12
N ASN A 415 9.79 27.16 -39.43
CA ASN A 415 8.75 27.64 -38.50
C ASN A 415 7.42 27.87 -39.25
N GLU A 416 6.38 27.21 -38.74
CA GLU A 416 5.01 27.32 -39.23
C GLU A 416 4.06 27.72 -38.08
N PRO A 417 3.90 29.01 -37.79
CA PRO A 417 3.08 29.47 -36.66
C PRO A 417 1.58 29.16 -36.81
N TRP A 418 1.17 28.68 -37.97
CA TRP A 418 -0.20 28.27 -38.29
C TRP A 418 -0.47 26.79 -38.15
N HIS A 419 0.56 25.93 -38.00
CA HIS A 419 0.43 24.48 -38.02
C HIS A 419 0.29 23.90 -36.61
N PHE A 420 -0.91 23.45 -36.29
CA PHE A 420 -1.26 22.87 -34.98
C PHE A 420 -1.51 21.37 -35.11
N ARG A 421 -0.90 20.59 -34.20
CA ARG A 421 -1.00 19.13 -34.13
C ARG A 421 -1.71 18.68 -32.86
N TYR A 422 -2.74 17.84 -33.00
CA TYR A 422 -3.40 17.17 -31.89
C TYR A 422 -2.54 16.00 -31.38
N VAL A 423 -2.25 15.98 -30.07
CA VAL A 423 -1.48 14.95 -29.39
C VAL A 423 -2.19 14.43 -28.15
N GLY A 424 -3.40 14.94 -27.86
CA GLY A 424 -4.14 14.70 -26.63
C GLY A 424 -3.72 15.65 -25.50
N ARG A 425 -4.66 15.91 -24.59
CA ARG A 425 -4.50 16.95 -23.55
C ARG A 425 -3.36 16.64 -22.57
N GLU A 426 -3.20 15.37 -22.16
CA GLU A 426 -2.13 14.98 -21.25
C GLU A 426 -0.75 15.28 -21.83
N VAL A 427 -0.54 14.95 -23.11
CA VAL A 427 0.73 15.16 -23.81
C VAL A 427 0.97 16.65 -24.05
N SER A 428 -0.02 17.38 -24.55
CA SER A 428 0.11 18.81 -24.84
C SER A 428 0.44 19.62 -23.58
N MET A 429 -0.26 19.36 -22.48
CA MET A 429 -0.02 20.02 -21.20
C MET A 429 1.36 19.68 -20.62
N ASP A 430 1.83 18.44 -20.80
CA ASP A 430 3.16 18.02 -20.37
C ASP A 430 4.28 18.70 -21.19
N MET A 431 4.03 18.95 -22.48
CA MET A 431 4.95 19.67 -23.36
C MET A 431 5.00 21.19 -23.15
N LYS A 432 3.90 21.80 -22.64
CA LYS A 432 3.66 23.24 -22.63
C LYS A 432 4.87 24.09 -22.22
N ASP A 433 5.49 23.79 -21.12
CA ASP A 433 6.53 24.63 -20.53
C ASP A 433 7.95 24.08 -20.78
N THR A 434 8.09 23.04 -21.64
CA THR A 434 9.39 22.38 -21.90
C THR A 434 10.23 23.11 -22.93
N GLY A 435 9.61 23.83 -23.88
CA GLY A 435 10.28 24.40 -25.05
C GLY A 435 10.77 23.35 -26.06
N LEU A 436 10.36 22.10 -25.92
CA LEU A 436 10.73 20.99 -26.82
C LEU A 436 9.77 20.93 -28.02
N CYS A 437 10.29 20.55 -29.19
CA CYS A 437 9.44 20.06 -30.28
C CYS A 437 9.06 18.60 -30.06
N LEU A 438 8.16 18.07 -30.88
CA LEU A 438 7.61 16.72 -30.68
C LEU A 438 8.71 15.62 -30.78
N GLU A 439 9.67 15.77 -31.68
CA GLU A 439 10.81 14.87 -31.82
C GLU A 439 11.65 14.79 -30.54
N GLU A 440 12.00 15.96 -29.99
CA GLU A 440 12.78 16.04 -28.74
C GLU A 440 12.01 15.43 -27.58
N TYR A 441 10.71 15.78 -27.46
CA TYR A 441 9.84 15.28 -26.38
C TYR A 441 9.70 13.76 -26.39
N LEU A 442 9.65 13.16 -27.60
CA LEU A 442 9.55 11.71 -27.79
C LEU A 442 10.92 11.00 -27.82
N GLY A 443 12.02 11.74 -27.74
CA GLY A 443 13.38 11.18 -27.84
C GLY A 443 13.71 10.60 -29.20
N ALA A 444 13.10 11.12 -30.28
CA ALA A 444 13.32 10.62 -31.66
C ALA A 444 14.64 11.12 -32.29
N GLY A 445 15.19 12.22 -31.78
CA GLY A 445 16.34 12.89 -32.36
C GLY A 445 16.02 13.73 -33.60
N PRO A 446 17.02 14.44 -34.16
CA PRO A 446 16.84 15.26 -35.34
C PRO A 446 16.51 14.41 -36.58
N VAL A 447 15.74 15.00 -37.48
CA VAL A 447 15.41 14.43 -38.78
C VAL A 447 16.64 14.49 -39.70
N SER A 448 17.01 13.37 -40.35
CA SER A 448 18.21 13.19 -41.16
C SER A 448 18.21 13.93 -42.53
#